data_4a38683cf17493da5ac9f7476f904186
#
_entry.id   4a38683cf17493da5ac9f7476f904186
#
_cell.length_a   1.000
_cell.length_b   1.000
_cell.length_c   1.000
_cell.angle_alpha   90.00
_cell.angle_beta   90.00
_cell.angle_gamma   90.00
#
_symmetry.space_group_name_H-M   'P 1'
#
loop_
_entity.id
_entity.type
_entity.pdbx_description
1 polymer ?
#
loop_
_entity_poly.entity_id
_entity_poly.type
_entity_poly.pdbx_seq_one_letter_code
_entity_poly.pdbx_strand_id
1 'polypeptide(L)'
;NQLGFREKMSPSDQSSFTKGFSVHNAHNRDRDGSLLVNIQSRVLASLSDLLTEFFHQMDDAFFDRAEQAATNNEQNMYFEAMRELRMHARDVDNELRKELAFQFDLLSKKQRQEDVHRDDDLSLVDKDRVEVDVALSNIRNKIRTSYPDLQLQFSRLLNHYLGIDWLNEDNHPLGADTLVTAFSHAIEKLDLP
;
A
#
# COMPACT_ATOMS: atom_id res chain seq x y z
N ASN A 1 5.07 -38.82 -60.98
CA ASN A 1 3.71 -38.96 -60.47
C ASN A 1 3.70 -38.90 -58.96
N GLN A 2 3.53 -37.70 -58.41
CA GLN A 2 3.17 -37.49 -57.03
C GLN A 2 2.02 -36.53 -57.00
N LEU A 3 0.84 -37.04 -56.64
CA LEU A 3 -0.37 -36.25 -56.42
C LEU A 3 -0.36 -35.87 -54.95
N GLY A 4 -0.21 -34.60 -54.67
CA GLY A 4 -0.36 -34.01 -53.35
C GLY A 4 -1.84 -33.91 -52.96
N PHE A 5 -2.19 -34.54 -51.85
CA PHE A 5 -3.49 -34.31 -51.19
C PHE A 5 -3.37 -33.09 -50.29
N ARG A 6 -3.98 -32.01 -50.70
CA ARG A 6 -4.15 -30.80 -49.90
C ARG A 6 -5.56 -30.85 -49.31
N GLU A 7 -5.62 -31.31 -48.05
CA GLU A 7 -6.88 -31.32 -47.30
C GLU A 7 -7.22 -29.89 -46.89
N LYS A 8 -8.33 -29.39 -47.47
CA LYS A 8 -8.90 -28.09 -47.12
C LYS A 8 -9.68 -28.21 -45.84
N MET A 9 -9.11 -27.70 -44.72
CA MET A 9 -9.88 -27.50 -43.51
C MET A 9 -11.02 -26.50 -43.75
N SER A 10 -12.24 -26.89 -43.35
CA SER A 10 -13.47 -26.14 -43.49
C SER A 10 -13.51 -24.96 -42.50
N PRO A 11 -14.12 -23.81 -42.84
CA PRO A 11 -14.19 -22.63 -41.94
C PRO A 11 -14.95 -22.83 -40.63
N SER A 12 -15.67 -23.92 -40.49
CA SER A 12 -16.43 -24.26 -39.26
C SER A 12 -15.56 -24.74 -38.08
N ASP A 13 -14.32 -25.20 -38.33
CA ASP A 13 -13.44 -25.68 -37.26
C ASP A 13 -12.63 -24.57 -36.55
N GLN A 14 -12.57 -23.39 -37.16
CA GLN A 14 -11.86 -22.25 -36.53
C GLN A 14 -12.69 -21.51 -35.47
N SER A 15 -14.03 -21.64 -35.51
CA SER A 15 -14.89 -20.92 -34.58
C SER A 15 -15.01 -21.56 -33.18
N SER A 16 -14.72 -22.87 -33.07
CA SER A 16 -14.78 -23.60 -31.80
C SER A 16 -13.50 -23.41 -30.95
N PHE A 17 -12.36 -23.16 -31.59
CA PHE A 17 -11.09 -22.98 -30.89
C PHE A 17 -10.96 -21.59 -30.22
N THR A 18 -11.55 -20.56 -30.83
CA THR A 18 -11.55 -19.20 -30.28
C THR A 18 -12.56 -19.00 -29.13
N LYS A 19 -13.67 -19.77 -29.11
CA LYS A 19 -14.66 -19.71 -28.02
C LYS A 19 -14.14 -20.31 -26.71
N GLY A 20 -13.33 -21.39 -26.77
CA GLY A 20 -12.75 -22.03 -25.58
C GLY A 20 -11.72 -21.15 -24.87
N PHE A 21 -10.95 -20.35 -25.61
CA PHE A 21 -9.92 -19.47 -25.04
C PHE A 21 -10.52 -18.22 -24.36
N SER A 22 -11.64 -17.72 -24.86
CA SER A 22 -12.33 -16.55 -24.31
C SER A 22 -13.06 -16.84 -23.01
N VAL A 23 -13.61 -18.02 -22.83
CA VAL A 23 -14.33 -18.43 -21.60
C VAL A 23 -13.36 -18.71 -20.45
N HIS A 24 -12.18 -19.25 -20.73
CA HIS A 24 -11.16 -19.51 -19.69
C HIS A 24 -10.58 -18.20 -19.14
N ASN A 25 -10.38 -17.19 -19.98
CA ASN A 25 -9.90 -15.88 -19.55
C ASN A 25 -10.95 -15.06 -18.78
N ALA A 26 -12.22 -15.21 -19.04
CA ALA A 26 -13.28 -14.54 -18.30
C ALA A 26 -13.43 -15.10 -16.88
N HIS A 27 -13.37 -16.44 -16.74
CA HIS A 27 -13.51 -17.10 -15.44
C HIS A 27 -12.31 -16.86 -14.49
N ASN A 28 -11.11 -16.67 -15.04
CA ASN A 28 -9.96 -16.26 -14.24
C ASN A 28 -10.08 -14.79 -13.78
N ARG A 29 -10.56 -13.88 -14.61
CA ARG A 29 -10.70 -12.45 -14.23
C ARG A 29 -11.66 -12.25 -13.06
N ASP A 30 -12.76 -12.99 -13.00
CA ASP A 30 -13.72 -12.91 -11.89
C ASP A 30 -13.13 -13.46 -10.57
N ARG A 31 -12.28 -14.49 -10.65
CA ARG A 31 -11.55 -15.01 -9.49
C ARG A 31 -10.48 -14.06 -9.01
N ASP A 32 -9.74 -13.44 -9.93
CA ASP A 32 -8.67 -12.48 -9.64
C ASP A 32 -9.21 -11.25 -8.92
N GLY A 33 -10.32 -10.69 -9.39
CA GLY A 33 -11.01 -9.60 -8.72
C GLY A 33 -11.51 -9.97 -7.31
N SER A 34 -12.07 -11.15 -7.15
CA SER A 34 -12.59 -11.63 -5.87
C SER A 34 -11.48 -11.81 -4.81
N LEU A 35 -10.31 -12.33 -5.17
CA LEU A 35 -9.21 -12.51 -4.23
C LEU A 35 -8.65 -11.17 -3.74
N LEU A 36 -8.37 -10.23 -4.66
CA LEU A 36 -7.86 -8.91 -4.30
C LEU A 36 -8.83 -8.16 -3.38
N VAL A 37 -10.14 -8.19 -3.69
CA VAL A 37 -11.18 -7.58 -2.85
C VAL A 37 -11.18 -8.21 -1.44
N ASN A 38 -11.04 -9.53 -1.35
CA ASN A 38 -10.98 -10.21 -0.05
C ASN A 38 -9.71 -9.84 0.74
N ILE A 39 -8.55 -9.78 0.07
CA ILE A 39 -7.30 -9.34 0.70
C ILE A 39 -7.43 -7.89 1.17
N GLN A 40 -7.86 -6.99 0.30
CA GLN A 40 -8.09 -5.59 0.62
C GLN A 40 -9.02 -5.42 1.84
N SER A 41 -10.17 -6.08 1.85
CA SER A 41 -11.12 -5.99 2.94
C SER A 41 -10.53 -6.44 4.28
N ARG A 42 -9.77 -7.53 4.29
CA ARG A 42 -9.10 -8.03 5.49
C ARG A 42 -7.99 -7.09 5.96
N VAL A 43 -7.18 -6.58 5.03
CA VAL A 43 -6.11 -5.61 5.34
C VAL A 43 -6.69 -4.35 5.96
N LEU A 44 -7.72 -3.76 5.33
CA LEU A 44 -8.34 -2.54 5.83
C LEU A 44 -9.05 -2.73 7.17
N ALA A 45 -9.63 -3.89 7.43
CA ALA A 45 -10.20 -4.21 8.74
C ALA A 45 -9.13 -4.33 9.83
N SER A 46 -8.06 -5.11 9.55
CA SER A 46 -6.95 -5.27 10.51
C SER A 46 -6.20 -3.96 10.75
N LEU A 47 -6.10 -3.10 9.75
CA LEU A 47 -5.44 -1.80 9.86
C LEU A 47 -6.14 -0.90 10.90
N SER A 48 -7.46 -0.91 10.94
CA SER A 48 -8.23 -0.11 11.91
C SER A 48 -7.92 -0.51 13.35
N ASP A 49 -7.86 -1.82 13.60
CA ASP A 49 -7.55 -2.32 14.93
C ASP A 49 -6.12 -1.96 15.32
N LEU A 50 -5.17 -2.11 14.39
CA LEU A 50 -3.76 -1.75 14.59
C LEU A 50 -3.56 -0.26 14.83
N LEU A 51 -4.24 0.61 14.08
CA LEU A 51 -4.15 2.05 14.26
C LEU A 51 -4.78 2.50 15.59
N THR A 52 -5.89 1.89 15.99
CA THR A 52 -6.50 2.17 17.29
C THR A 52 -5.49 1.86 18.40
N GLU A 53 -4.86 0.70 18.38
CA GLU A 53 -3.85 0.31 19.35
C GLU A 53 -2.61 1.24 19.29
N PHE A 54 -2.15 1.58 18.08
CA PHE A 54 -1.04 2.51 17.89
C PHE A 54 -1.32 3.88 18.52
N PHE A 55 -2.51 4.46 18.30
CA PHE A 55 -2.87 5.75 18.86
C PHE A 55 -2.98 5.70 20.40
N HIS A 56 -3.47 4.60 20.97
CA HIS A 56 -3.45 4.41 22.43
C HIS A 56 -2.02 4.37 22.98
N GLN A 57 -1.14 3.61 22.34
CA GLN A 57 0.26 3.53 22.78
C GLN A 57 0.98 4.88 22.66
N MET A 58 0.69 5.67 21.61
CA MET A 58 1.23 7.02 21.44
C MET A 58 0.73 7.96 22.53
N ASP A 59 -0.56 7.88 22.86
CA ASP A 59 -1.17 8.69 23.93
C ASP A 59 -0.50 8.40 25.28
N ASP A 60 -0.35 7.13 25.64
CA ASP A 60 0.34 6.69 26.85
C ASP A 60 1.82 7.16 26.86
N ALA A 61 2.52 7.04 25.73
CA ALA A 61 3.90 7.47 25.61
C ALA A 61 4.07 8.99 25.80
N PHE A 62 3.17 9.80 25.28
CA PHE A 62 3.18 11.25 25.50
C PHE A 62 2.86 11.59 26.96
N PHE A 63 1.92 10.88 27.57
CA PHE A 63 1.61 11.05 28.97
C PHE A 63 2.84 10.78 29.87
N ASP A 64 3.52 9.66 29.67
CA ASP A 64 4.74 9.31 30.39
C ASP A 64 5.84 10.37 30.21
N ARG A 65 5.96 10.94 29.00
CA ARG A 65 6.89 12.03 28.73
C ARG A 65 6.49 13.32 29.45
N ALA A 66 5.21 13.63 29.51
CA ALA A 66 4.71 14.79 30.24
C ALA A 66 4.97 14.67 31.76
N GLU A 67 4.85 13.46 32.34
CA GLU A 67 5.17 13.22 33.73
C GLU A 67 6.67 13.35 34.05
N GLN A 68 7.52 13.02 33.10
CA GLN A 68 8.98 13.09 33.20
C GLN A 68 9.57 14.45 32.79
N ALA A 69 8.74 15.37 32.32
CA ALA A 69 9.18 16.68 31.83
C ALA A 69 9.86 17.51 32.92
N ALA A 70 11.00 18.10 32.57
CA ALA A 70 11.77 18.93 33.51
C ALA A 70 11.17 20.31 33.74
N THR A 71 10.31 20.77 32.82
CA THR A 71 9.69 22.11 32.86
C THR A 71 8.20 22.05 32.53
N ASN A 72 7.43 23.00 33.05
CA ASN A 72 6.02 23.14 32.73
C ASN A 72 5.77 23.38 31.22
N ASN A 73 6.71 24.04 30.54
CA ASN A 73 6.59 24.29 29.10
C ASN A 73 6.71 22.98 28.31
N GLU A 74 7.66 22.14 28.65
CA GLU A 74 7.84 20.82 28.04
C GLU A 74 6.65 19.92 28.35
N GLN A 75 6.14 19.93 29.58
CA GLN A 75 4.95 19.18 29.96
C GLN A 75 3.73 19.60 29.13
N ASN A 76 3.50 20.91 28.99
CA ASN A 76 2.40 21.42 28.19
C ASN A 76 2.49 21.02 26.71
N MET A 77 3.70 21.01 26.14
CA MET A 77 3.95 20.58 24.78
C MET A 77 3.49 19.10 24.57
N TYR A 78 3.79 18.20 25.50
CA TYR A 78 3.33 16.82 25.41
C TYR A 78 1.82 16.70 25.55
N PHE A 79 1.18 17.48 26.43
CA PHE A 79 -0.29 17.48 26.55
C PHE A 79 -0.98 18.06 25.30
N GLU A 80 -0.39 19.06 24.67
CA GLU A 80 -0.89 19.57 23.37
C GLU A 80 -0.76 18.51 22.29
N ALA A 81 0.39 17.82 22.18
CA ALA A 81 0.58 16.74 21.24
C ALA A 81 -0.44 15.60 21.45
N MET A 82 -0.73 15.21 22.69
CA MET A 82 -1.78 14.25 23.01
C MET A 82 -3.15 14.72 22.52
N ARG A 83 -3.47 15.97 22.73
CA ARG A 83 -4.75 16.54 22.31
C ARG A 83 -4.88 16.52 20.80
N GLU A 84 -3.86 16.97 20.06
CA GLU A 84 -3.83 16.96 18.61
C GLU A 84 -3.93 15.52 18.06
N LEU A 85 -3.18 14.58 18.64
CA LEU A 85 -3.25 13.18 18.28
C LEU A 85 -4.69 12.63 18.38
N ARG A 86 -5.37 12.89 19.50
CA ARG A 86 -6.76 12.42 19.74
C ARG A 86 -7.76 13.07 18.77
N MET A 87 -7.55 14.34 18.43
CA MET A 87 -8.44 15.04 17.49
C MET A 87 -8.30 14.48 16.07
N HIS A 88 -7.09 14.13 15.65
CA HIS A 88 -6.81 13.75 14.27
C HIS A 88 -6.70 12.24 14.03
N ALA A 89 -6.67 11.42 15.07
CA ALA A 89 -6.51 9.95 14.95
C ALA A 89 -7.49 9.32 13.95
N ARG A 90 -8.76 9.75 13.98
CA ARG A 90 -9.77 9.23 13.07
C ARG A 90 -9.57 9.69 11.63
N ASP A 91 -9.07 10.87 11.43
CA ASP A 91 -8.84 11.43 10.10
C ASP A 91 -7.63 10.78 9.46
N VAL A 92 -6.57 10.52 10.24
CA VAL A 92 -5.41 9.71 9.82
C VAL A 92 -5.85 8.30 9.40
N ASP A 93 -6.66 7.62 10.22
CA ASP A 93 -7.21 6.29 9.87
C ASP A 93 -7.97 6.33 8.54
N ASN A 94 -8.84 7.31 8.36
CA ASN A 94 -9.64 7.45 7.15
C ASN A 94 -8.78 7.70 5.90
N GLU A 95 -7.81 8.62 5.99
CA GLU A 95 -6.94 8.95 4.85
C GLU A 95 -6.01 7.80 4.50
N LEU A 96 -5.41 7.13 5.49
CA LEU A 96 -4.56 5.98 5.26
C LEU A 96 -5.33 4.82 4.60
N ARG A 97 -6.58 4.59 5.00
CA ARG A 97 -7.46 3.59 4.37
C ARG A 97 -7.78 3.93 2.92
N LYS A 98 -8.07 5.19 2.63
CA LYS A 98 -8.33 5.65 1.26
C LYS A 98 -7.10 5.44 0.39
N GLU A 99 -5.92 5.77 0.89
CA GLU A 99 -4.67 5.63 0.15
C GLU A 99 -4.36 4.15 -0.12
N LEU A 100 -4.46 3.27 0.89
CA LEU A 100 -4.26 1.84 0.67
C LEU A 100 -5.33 1.23 -0.25
N ALA A 101 -6.59 1.64 -0.13
CA ALA A 101 -7.64 1.19 -1.03
C ALA A 101 -7.33 1.58 -2.48
N PHE A 102 -6.80 2.78 -2.71
CA PHE A 102 -6.34 3.24 -4.02
C PHE A 102 -5.20 2.37 -4.58
N GLN A 103 -4.23 1.97 -3.75
CA GLN A 103 -3.14 1.09 -4.17
C GLN A 103 -3.66 -0.30 -4.62
N PHE A 104 -4.64 -0.85 -3.90
CA PHE A 104 -5.30 -2.09 -4.32
C PHE A 104 -6.12 -1.92 -5.62
N ASP A 105 -6.75 -0.76 -5.83
CA ASP A 105 -7.49 -0.46 -7.05
C ASP A 105 -6.55 -0.35 -8.27
N LEU A 106 -5.40 0.31 -8.13
CA LEU A 106 -4.35 0.32 -9.16
C LEU A 106 -3.92 -1.09 -9.52
N LEU A 107 -3.68 -1.93 -8.51
CA LEU A 107 -3.29 -3.32 -8.71
C LEU A 107 -4.38 -4.13 -9.42
N SER A 108 -5.66 -3.93 -9.07
CA SER A 108 -6.79 -4.60 -9.72
C SER A 108 -6.89 -4.25 -11.20
N LYS A 109 -6.53 -3.02 -11.56
CA LYS A 109 -6.46 -2.53 -12.94
C LYS A 109 -5.15 -2.91 -13.64
N LYS A 110 -4.24 -3.59 -12.94
CA LYS A 110 -2.89 -3.93 -13.42
C LYS A 110 -2.07 -2.69 -13.84
N GLN A 111 -2.35 -1.58 -13.20
CA GLN A 111 -1.64 -0.33 -13.43
C GLN A 111 -0.43 -0.25 -12.50
N ARG A 112 0.73 -0.01 -13.09
CA ARG A 112 1.92 0.32 -12.32
C ARG A 112 1.74 1.74 -11.79
N GLN A 113 2.05 1.94 -10.52
CA GLN A 113 2.21 3.29 -9.99
C GLN A 113 3.40 3.90 -10.74
N GLU A 114 3.16 4.95 -11.52
CA GLU A 114 4.26 5.73 -12.04
C GLU A 114 4.99 6.31 -10.82
N ASP A 115 6.30 6.12 -10.77
CA ASP A 115 7.12 6.83 -9.82
C ASP A 115 6.86 8.32 -10.08
N VAL A 116 5.97 8.89 -9.29
CA VAL A 116 5.87 10.33 -9.18
C VAL A 116 7.18 10.74 -8.54
N HIS A 117 8.19 10.91 -9.37
CA HIS A 117 9.33 11.71 -8.98
C HIS A 117 8.70 13.04 -8.55
N ARG A 118 8.50 13.19 -7.24
CA ARG A 118 8.39 14.53 -6.70
C ARG A 118 9.68 15.18 -7.16
N ASP A 119 9.55 16.12 -8.11
CA ASP A 119 10.57 17.14 -8.29
C ASP A 119 10.87 17.60 -6.86
N ASP A 120 12.01 17.18 -6.35
CA ASP A 120 12.59 17.77 -5.16
C ASP A 120 12.84 19.23 -5.55
N ASP A 121 11.78 20.02 -5.46
CA ASP A 121 11.90 21.45 -5.49
C ASP A 121 12.93 21.75 -4.42
N LEU A 122 14.06 22.32 -4.82
CA LEU A 122 15.16 22.72 -3.95
C LEU A 122 14.68 23.88 -3.04
N SER A 123 13.60 23.63 -2.33
CA SER A 123 13.11 24.48 -1.27
C SER A 123 14.09 24.36 -0.11
N LEU A 124 14.35 25.47 0.53
CA LEU A 124 15.18 25.55 1.73
C LEU A 124 14.71 24.44 2.70
N VAL A 125 15.57 23.43 2.91
CA VAL A 125 15.21 22.27 3.71
C VAL A 125 15.02 22.73 5.15
N ASP A 126 13.77 22.78 5.60
CA ASP A 126 13.45 23.05 6.98
C ASP A 126 13.99 21.90 7.85
N LYS A 127 14.63 22.24 8.97
CA LYS A 127 15.25 21.27 9.86
C LYS A 127 14.24 20.21 10.33
N ASP A 128 13.02 20.62 10.59
CA ASP A 128 11.95 19.75 11.09
C ASP A 128 11.55 18.73 10.00
N ARG A 129 11.55 19.11 8.73
CA ARG A 129 11.28 18.22 7.60
C ARG A 129 12.36 17.14 7.45
N VAL A 130 13.64 17.49 7.68
CA VAL A 130 14.74 16.50 7.65
C VAL A 130 14.56 15.44 8.73
N GLU A 131 14.15 15.83 9.93
CA GLU A 131 13.93 14.89 11.03
C GLU A 131 12.79 13.91 10.70
N VAL A 132 11.71 14.39 10.09
CA VAL A 132 10.60 13.55 9.61
C VAL A 132 11.07 12.58 8.52
N ASP A 133 11.81 13.04 7.52
CA ASP A 133 12.33 12.21 6.44
C ASP A 133 13.27 11.11 6.95
N VAL A 134 14.12 11.42 7.91
CA VAL A 134 14.97 10.44 8.59
C VAL A 134 14.14 9.41 9.35
N ALA A 135 13.10 9.84 10.07
CA ALA A 135 12.21 8.94 10.79
C ALA A 135 11.47 8.00 9.83
N LEU A 136 10.91 8.53 8.74
CA LEU A 136 10.24 7.74 7.70
C LEU A 136 11.19 6.75 7.02
N SER A 137 12.44 7.15 6.76
CA SER A 137 13.46 6.27 6.20
C SER A 137 13.80 5.12 7.16
N ASN A 138 13.89 5.40 8.46
CA ASN A 138 14.12 4.38 9.48
C ASN A 138 12.95 3.40 9.57
N ILE A 139 11.71 3.88 9.51
CA ILE A 139 10.51 3.04 9.51
C ILE A 139 10.51 2.14 8.27
N ARG A 140 10.78 2.70 7.07
CA ARG A 140 10.89 1.95 5.81
C ARG A 140 11.91 0.81 5.92
N ASN A 141 13.10 1.11 6.42
CA ASN A 141 14.15 0.11 6.61
C ASN A 141 13.74 -0.96 7.62
N LYS A 142 13.06 -0.58 8.69
CA LYS A 142 12.56 -1.53 9.69
C LYS A 142 11.52 -2.48 9.10
N ILE A 143 10.59 -1.99 8.28
CA ILE A 143 9.60 -2.84 7.60
C ILE A 143 10.32 -3.83 6.66
N ARG A 144 11.25 -3.35 5.83
CA ARG A 144 12.04 -4.20 4.91
C ARG A 144 12.78 -5.31 5.61
N THR A 145 13.36 -5.02 6.77
CA THR A 145 14.20 -5.99 7.50
C THR A 145 13.42 -6.91 8.43
N SER A 146 12.18 -6.56 8.80
CA SER A 146 11.40 -7.35 9.75
C SER A 146 10.85 -8.65 9.15
N TYR A 147 10.41 -8.62 7.88
CA TYR A 147 9.75 -9.76 7.23
C TYR A 147 10.13 -9.89 5.74
N PRO A 148 11.43 -9.96 5.38
CA PRO A 148 11.88 -9.90 3.99
C PRO A 148 11.33 -11.06 3.15
N ASP A 149 11.36 -12.28 3.67
CA ASP A 149 10.86 -13.45 2.95
C ASP A 149 9.34 -13.39 2.70
N LEU A 150 8.58 -12.87 3.66
CA LEU A 150 7.13 -12.72 3.52
C LEU A 150 6.79 -11.68 2.45
N GLN A 151 7.47 -10.55 2.44
CA GLN A 151 7.30 -9.49 1.44
C GLN A 151 7.59 -10.02 0.03
N LEU A 152 8.70 -10.73 -0.13
CA LEU A 152 9.09 -11.33 -1.41
C LEU A 152 8.10 -12.41 -1.87
N GLN A 153 7.64 -13.28 -0.97
CA GLN A 153 6.66 -14.32 -1.31
C GLN A 153 5.32 -13.70 -1.69
N PHE A 154 4.89 -12.66 -1.01
CA PHE A 154 3.64 -11.98 -1.30
C PHE A 154 3.66 -11.29 -2.67
N SER A 155 4.74 -10.58 -3.01
CA SER A 155 4.90 -9.98 -4.33
C SER A 155 4.90 -11.01 -5.46
N ARG A 156 5.60 -12.14 -5.28
CA ARG A 156 5.61 -13.25 -6.24
C ARG A 156 4.24 -13.88 -6.42
N LEU A 157 3.51 -14.08 -5.33
CA LEU A 157 2.15 -14.61 -5.36
C LEU A 157 1.22 -13.70 -6.16
N LEU A 158 1.26 -12.39 -5.90
CA LEU A 158 0.46 -11.41 -6.61
C LEU A 158 0.84 -11.33 -8.10
N ASN A 159 2.13 -11.31 -8.42
CA ASN A 159 2.61 -11.34 -9.79
C ASN A 159 2.08 -12.56 -10.55
N HIS A 160 2.22 -13.75 -9.96
CA HIS A 160 1.73 -14.98 -10.57
C HIS A 160 0.21 -14.96 -10.76
N TYR A 161 -0.52 -14.54 -9.72
CA TYR A 161 -1.98 -14.56 -9.73
C TYR A 161 -2.58 -13.57 -10.71
N LEU A 162 -2.00 -12.37 -10.81
CA LEU A 162 -2.47 -11.31 -11.69
C LEU A 162 -1.90 -11.38 -13.12
N GLY A 163 -0.89 -12.24 -13.34
CA GLY A 163 -0.17 -12.34 -14.63
C GLY A 163 0.59 -11.04 -14.94
N ILE A 164 1.26 -10.47 -13.97
CA ILE A 164 2.16 -9.31 -14.05
C ILE A 164 3.55 -9.70 -13.54
N ASP A 165 4.56 -8.86 -13.72
CA ASP A 165 5.96 -9.17 -13.36
C ASP A 165 6.71 -8.00 -12.68
N TRP A 166 6.01 -6.91 -12.41
CA TRP A 166 6.62 -5.67 -11.93
C TRP A 166 6.51 -5.44 -10.42
N LEU A 167 5.74 -6.26 -9.68
CA LEU A 167 5.69 -6.16 -8.22
C LEU A 167 6.95 -6.76 -7.61
N ASN A 168 7.49 -6.05 -6.64
CA ASN A 168 8.57 -6.48 -5.77
C ASN A 168 8.20 -6.32 -4.30
N GLU A 169 9.10 -6.55 -3.39
CA GLU A 169 8.90 -6.48 -1.94
C GLU A 169 8.56 -5.08 -1.42
N ASP A 170 8.85 -4.03 -2.17
CA ASP A 170 8.64 -2.65 -1.75
C ASP A 170 7.36 -2.03 -2.33
N ASN A 171 7.02 -2.35 -3.60
CA ASN A 171 5.97 -1.66 -4.35
C ASN A 171 4.61 -2.36 -4.42
N HIS A 172 4.42 -3.50 -3.75
CA HIS A 172 3.08 -4.07 -3.60
C HIS A 172 2.29 -3.33 -2.50
N PRO A 173 0.95 -3.43 -2.42
CA PRO A 173 0.14 -2.61 -1.50
C PRO A 173 0.52 -2.66 -0.03
N LEU A 174 1.23 -3.70 0.41
CA LEU A 174 1.76 -3.86 1.77
C LEU A 174 3.29 -3.76 1.81
N GLY A 175 3.92 -3.29 0.75
CA GLY A 175 5.36 -3.07 0.68
C GLY A 175 5.81 -1.86 1.51
N ALA A 176 7.09 -1.84 1.86
CA ALA A 176 7.62 -0.79 2.73
C ALA A 176 7.45 0.62 2.14
N ASP A 177 7.71 0.79 0.84
CA ASP A 177 7.56 2.09 0.18
C ASP A 177 6.10 2.52 0.10
N THR A 178 5.20 1.59 -0.26
CA THR A 178 3.76 1.87 -0.35
C THR A 178 3.18 2.28 1.00
N LEU A 179 3.48 1.53 2.07
CA LEU A 179 2.97 1.82 3.41
C LEU A 179 3.48 3.15 3.95
N VAL A 180 4.78 3.43 3.81
CA VAL A 180 5.36 4.69 4.28
C VAL A 180 4.83 5.87 3.49
N THR A 181 4.71 5.75 2.17
CA THR A 181 4.14 6.81 1.33
C THR A 181 2.66 7.06 1.67
N ALA A 182 1.87 6.01 1.84
CA ALA A 182 0.45 6.14 2.23
C ALA A 182 0.29 6.85 3.58
N PHE A 183 1.15 6.51 4.55
CA PHE A 183 1.15 7.15 5.86
C PHE A 183 1.56 8.62 5.79
N SER A 184 2.62 8.95 5.05
CA SER A 184 3.05 10.34 4.83
C SER A 184 1.94 11.18 4.21
N HIS A 185 1.29 10.67 3.16
CA HIS A 185 0.17 11.36 2.52
C HIS A 185 -1.02 11.56 3.45
N ALA A 186 -1.31 10.58 4.33
CA ALA A 186 -2.39 10.70 5.30
C ALA A 186 -2.13 11.85 6.29
N ILE A 187 -0.88 12.01 6.73
CA ILE A 187 -0.48 13.09 7.65
C ILE A 187 -0.45 14.45 6.93
N GLU A 188 0.16 14.53 5.75
CA GLU A 188 0.27 15.78 5.00
C GLU A 188 -1.08 16.41 4.65
N LYS A 189 -2.09 15.57 4.36
CA LYS A 189 -3.45 16.07 4.06
C LYS A 189 -4.17 16.69 5.25
N LEU A 190 -3.71 16.43 6.46
CA LEU A 190 -4.36 16.90 7.67
C LEU A 190 -3.90 18.28 8.11
N ASP A 191 -2.90 18.85 7.43
CA ASP A 191 -2.34 20.18 7.76
C ASP A 191 -2.07 20.32 9.27
N LEU A 192 -1.45 19.27 9.84
CA LEU A 192 -1.11 19.23 11.27
C LEU A 192 -0.08 20.32 11.58
N PRO A 193 -0.26 21.10 12.65
CA PRO A 193 0.64 22.17 13.03
C PRO A 193 2.04 21.69 13.42
#